data_677f01aa0ab6062e87f193627cc942fa
#
_entry.id   677f01aa0ab6062e87f193627cc942fa
#
_cell.length_a   1.000
_cell.length_b   1.000
_cell.length_c   1.000
_cell.angle_alpha   90.00
_cell.angle_beta   90.00
_cell.angle_gamma   90.00
#
_symmetry.space_group_name_H-M   'P 1'
#
loop_
_entity.id
_entity.type
_entity.pdbx_description
1 polymer ?
#
loop_
_entity_poly.entity_id
_entity_poly.type
_entity_poly.pdbx_seq_one_letter_code
_entity_poly.pdbx_strand_id
1 'polypeptide(L)'
;MHPPQRLTRPLVKASLRSTFKLASRTPLPLGVLRASMELGAGLFVARRDVRLSTVKLGAAAALCVVPKRSNKRVLLHLHGGAFFAGSSNTHRAMASELAARCHATLYMLDYRRAPEHAYPAALDDALNAYHALLGQGWMPEQIFLAGDSGGCAHVLSLATALRDQGSPLPAGLILLSPFVDLTLSLPSVTHNAKRDPMLSANILKRGADAYRGKLALNDPRISPLFAPLHDLPPLLIQVGSEEILLDDAVQLAERIQAKGGAVDCQVYQGMWHNFQMFNRLITEAEDALEQIAGFVLKNSHT
;
A
#
# COMPACT_ATOMS: atom_id res chain seq x y z
N MET A 1 11.43 -25.05 -3.96
CA MET A 1 10.20 -25.75 -4.37
C MET A 1 9.07 -25.15 -3.56
N HIS A 2 8.06 -24.57 -4.21
CA HIS A 2 6.84 -24.16 -3.53
C HIS A 2 6.00 -25.40 -3.21
N PRO A 3 5.33 -25.45 -2.04
CA PRO A 3 4.39 -26.53 -1.74
C PRO A 3 3.26 -26.54 -2.79
N PRO A 4 2.61 -27.70 -3.04
CA PRO A 4 1.59 -27.81 -4.07
C PRO A 4 0.45 -26.82 -3.82
N GLN A 5 0.26 -25.86 -4.73
CA GLN A 5 -0.65 -24.71 -4.61
C GLN A 5 -2.11 -25.07 -4.32
N ARG A 6 -2.56 -26.26 -4.77
CA ARG A 6 -3.92 -26.74 -4.52
C ARG A 6 -4.26 -26.89 -3.03
N LEU A 7 -3.25 -27.08 -2.18
CA LEU A 7 -3.43 -27.22 -0.73
C LEU A 7 -3.12 -25.93 0.03
N THR A 8 -2.19 -25.11 -0.44
CA THR A 8 -1.76 -23.90 0.27
C THR A 8 -2.79 -22.77 0.24
N ARG A 9 -3.40 -22.47 -0.91
CA ARG A 9 -4.42 -21.40 -1.02
C ARG A 9 -5.62 -21.60 -0.10
N PRO A 10 -6.31 -22.76 -0.09
CA PRO A 10 -7.44 -22.99 0.82
C PRO A 10 -7.05 -22.87 2.29
N LEU A 11 -5.86 -23.35 2.68
CA LEU A 11 -5.36 -23.28 4.06
C LEU A 11 -5.09 -21.84 4.47
N VAL A 12 -4.42 -21.06 3.63
CA VAL A 12 -4.18 -19.63 3.89
C VAL A 12 -5.50 -18.88 4.01
N LYS A 13 -6.45 -19.08 3.08
CA LYS A 13 -7.77 -18.46 3.16
C LYS A 13 -8.53 -18.84 4.43
N ALA A 14 -8.48 -20.10 4.85
CA ALA A 14 -9.11 -20.56 6.08
C ALA A 14 -8.51 -19.88 7.31
N SER A 15 -7.17 -19.79 7.37
CA SER A 15 -6.45 -19.07 8.41
C SER A 15 -6.84 -17.58 8.44
N LEU A 16 -6.88 -16.92 7.29
CA LEU A 16 -7.28 -15.52 7.19
C LEU A 16 -8.72 -15.27 7.67
N ARG A 17 -9.63 -16.20 7.33
CA ARG A 17 -11.03 -16.11 7.79
C ARG A 17 -11.17 -16.24 9.30
N SER A 18 -10.42 -17.15 9.92
CA SER A 18 -10.45 -17.37 11.37
C SER A 18 -9.70 -16.30 12.19
N THR A 19 -8.83 -15.53 11.55
CA THR A 19 -8.03 -14.48 12.21
C THR A 19 -8.44 -13.09 11.75
N PHE A 20 -7.94 -12.64 10.61
CA PHE A 20 -8.15 -11.28 10.10
C PHE A 20 -9.62 -10.94 9.83
N LYS A 21 -10.37 -11.85 9.18
CA LYS A 21 -11.78 -11.61 8.88
C LYS A 21 -12.61 -11.48 10.15
N LEU A 22 -12.37 -12.34 11.12
CA LEU A 22 -13.06 -12.29 12.42
C LEU A 22 -12.73 -10.97 13.13
N ALA A 23 -11.45 -10.61 13.24
CA ALA A 23 -10.99 -9.36 13.83
C ALA A 23 -11.57 -8.13 13.10
N SER A 24 -11.68 -8.18 11.76
CA SER A 24 -12.22 -7.08 10.95
C SER A 24 -13.73 -6.85 11.14
N ARG A 25 -14.46 -7.86 11.60
CA ARG A 25 -15.91 -7.79 11.91
C ARG A 25 -16.18 -7.37 13.34
N THR A 26 -15.24 -7.65 14.25
CA THR A 26 -15.41 -7.42 15.68
C THR A 26 -14.93 -6.00 16.03
N PRO A 27 -15.67 -5.22 16.83
CA PRO A 27 -15.27 -3.87 17.23
C PRO A 27 -14.19 -3.92 18.34
N LEU A 28 -13.05 -4.55 18.06
CA LEU A 28 -11.93 -4.61 19.01
C LEU A 28 -11.42 -3.21 19.37
N PRO A 29 -10.99 -2.98 20.63
CA PRO A 29 -10.27 -1.77 20.99
C PRO A 29 -9.04 -1.58 20.09
N LEU A 30 -8.78 -0.33 19.69
CA LEU A 30 -7.71 -0.02 18.72
C LEU A 30 -6.33 -0.51 19.19
N GLY A 31 -6.03 -0.34 20.50
CA GLY A 31 -4.77 -0.83 21.06
C GLY A 31 -4.61 -2.34 20.94
N VAL A 32 -5.68 -3.12 21.15
CA VAL A 32 -5.69 -4.58 20.95
C VAL A 32 -5.47 -4.93 19.49
N LEU A 33 -6.15 -4.26 18.56
CA LEU A 33 -5.98 -4.48 17.13
C LEU A 33 -4.53 -4.20 16.68
N ARG A 34 -3.98 -3.06 17.07
CA ARG A 34 -2.58 -2.70 16.76
C ARG A 34 -1.60 -3.72 17.35
N ALA A 35 -1.76 -4.08 18.62
CA ALA A 35 -0.90 -5.07 19.27
C ALA A 35 -0.98 -6.45 18.59
N SER A 36 -2.18 -6.88 18.18
CA SER A 36 -2.33 -8.16 17.47
C SER A 36 -1.65 -8.16 16.10
N MET A 37 -1.69 -7.03 15.37
CA MET A 37 -0.97 -6.89 14.09
C MET A 37 0.54 -6.90 14.29
N GLU A 38 1.05 -6.18 15.30
CA GLU A 38 2.48 -6.18 15.64
C GLU A 38 2.98 -7.59 16.03
N LEU A 39 2.21 -8.32 16.82
CA LEU A 39 2.52 -9.70 17.19
C LEU A 39 2.50 -10.62 15.96
N GLY A 40 1.48 -10.50 15.12
CA GLY A 40 1.33 -11.27 13.88
C GLY A 40 2.46 -11.02 12.88
N ALA A 41 3.07 -9.83 12.90
CA ALA A 41 4.22 -9.50 12.06
C ALA A 41 5.42 -10.43 12.29
N GLY A 42 5.54 -11.04 13.47
CA GLY A 42 6.56 -12.05 13.77
C GLY A 42 6.50 -13.30 12.90
N LEU A 43 5.36 -13.61 12.31
CA LEU A 43 5.17 -14.73 11.39
C LEU A 43 5.78 -14.48 10.00
N PHE A 44 5.99 -13.21 9.65
CA PHE A 44 6.54 -12.78 8.36
C PHE A 44 8.00 -12.37 8.56
N VAL A 45 8.91 -13.21 8.05
CA VAL A 45 10.35 -13.00 8.25
C VAL A 45 10.93 -12.18 7.11
N ALA A 46 11.62 -11.09 7.43
CA ALA A 46 12.37 -10.31 6.46
C ALA A 46 13.51 -11.15 5.83
N ARG A 47 13.91 -10.76 4.63
CA ARG A 47 15.06 -11.37 3.94
C ARG A 47 16.35 -11.15 4.74
N ARG A 48 17.26 -12.14 4.68
CA ARG A 48 18.56 -12.05 5.35
C ARG A 48 19.64 -11.30 4.55
N ASP A 49 19.36 -11.06 3.27
CA ASP A 49 20.28 -10.39 2.34
C ASP A 49 19.99 -8.89 2.18
N VAL A 50 19.26 -8.31 3.14
CA VAL A 50 19.04 -6.88 3.26
C VAL A 50 19.51 -6.38 4.62
N ARG A 51 19.91 -5.11 4.70
CA ARG A 51 20.20 -4.41 5.96
C ARG A 51 18.98 -3.57 6.35
N LEU A 52 18.55 -3.71 7.59
CA LEU A 52 17.44 -2.96 8.17
C LEU A 52 17.99 -1.97 9.19
N SER A 53 17.52 -0.74 9.14
CA SER A 53 17.83 0.30 10.14
C SER A 53 16.66 1.26 10.28
N THR A 54 16.46 1.80 11.48
CA THR A 54 15.51 2.91 11.68
C THR A 54 16.23 4.22 11.45
N VAL A 55 15.63 5.09 10.65
CA VAL A 55 16.16 6.42 10.33
C VAL A 55 15.06 7.46 10.52
N LYS A 56 15.45 8.73 10.60
CA LYS A 56 14.53 9.86 10.49
C LYS A 56 14.48 10.29 9.02
N LEU A 57 13.27 10.35 8.43
CA LEU A 57 13.04 10.83 7.08
C LEU A 57 12.01 11.97 7.12
N GLY A 58 12.45 13.19 6.89
CA GLY A 58 11.63 14.37 7.16
C GLY A 58 11.26 14.49 8.64
N ALA A 59 9.97 14.58 8.94
CA ALA A 59 9.46 14.70 10.31
C ALA A 59 9.23 13.33 10.98
N ALA A 60 9.09 12.25 10.21
CA ALA A 60 8.70 10.92 10.69
C ALA A 60 9.90 9.95 10.77
N ALA A 61 9.74 8.89 11.56
CA ALA A 61 10.62 7.73 11.51
C ALA A 61 10.33 6.89 10.27
N ALA A 62 11.32 6.16 9.79
CA ALA A 62 11.17 5.20 8.71
C ALA A 62 12.08 3.99 8.92
N LEU A 63 11.59 2.81 8.54
CA LEU A 63 12.45 1.65 8.35
C LEU A 63 13.15 1.78 7.00
N CYS A 64 14.47 1.95 7.04
CA CYS A 64 15.31 1.93 5.85
C CYS A 64 15.78 0.50 5.57
N VAL A 65 15.49 0.02 4.37
CA VAL A 65 15.83 -1.32 3.88
C VAL A 65 16.80 -1.18 2.72
N VAL A 66 18.04 -1.64 2.91
CA VAL A 66 19.09 -1.56 1.89
C VAL A 66 19.48 -2.98 1.45
N PRO A 67 19.20 -3.38 0.20
CA PRO A 67 19.60 -4.68 -0.33
C PRO A 67 21.10 -4.73 -0.61
N LYS A 68 21.67 -5.95 -0.65
CA LYS A 68 23.10 -6.16 -1.00
C LYS A 68 23.48 -5.56 -2.36
N ARG A 69 22.56 -5.63 -3.32
CA ARG A 69 22.68 -4.96 -4.63
C ARG A 69 21.65 -3.84 -4.66
N SER A 70 22.12 -2.62 -4.47
CA SER A 70 21.28 -1.41 -4.58
C SER A 70 21.80 -0.59 -5.76
N ASN A 71 20.88 -0.22 -6.64
CA ASN A 71 21.09 0.75 -7.69
C ASN A 71 20.64 2.14 -7.20
N LYS A 72 20.79 3.16 -8.05
CA LYS A 72 20.34 4.52 -7.74
C LYS A 72 18.79 4.62 -7.84
N ARG A 73 18.06 3.84 -7.04
CA ARG A 73 16.60 3.84 -6.96
C ARG A 73 16.13 3.83 -5.52
N VAL A 74 15.05 4.50 -5.26
CA VAL A 74 14.43 4.53 -3.94
C VAL A 74 12.91 4.31 -4.03
N LEU A 75 12.37 3.50 -3.14
CA LEU A 75 10.95 3.36 -2.91
C LEU A 75 10.59 4.03 -1.58
N LEU A 76 9.68 5.01 -1.61
CA LEU A 76 9.02 5.53 -0.42
C LEU A 76 7.68 4.80 -0.29
N HIS A 77 7.55 3.93 0.72
CA HIS A 77 6.36 3.11 0.94
C HIS A 77 5.53 3.63 2.11
N LEU A 78 4.24 3.83 1.87
CA LEU A 78 3.24 4.21 2.84
C LEU A 78 2.39 2.97 3.16
N HIS A 79 2.55 2.43 4.37
CA HIS A 79 1.95 1.15 4.75
C HIS A 79 0.43 1.20 4.88
N GLY A 80 -0.21 0.03 4.71
CA GLY A 80 -1.62 -0.18 4.96
C GLY A 80 -1.99 -0.22 6.45
N GLY A 81 -3.29 -0.48 6.70
CA GLY A 81 -3.83 -0.58 8.06
C GLY A 81 -5.06 0.30 8.28
N ALA A 82 -5.85 0.55 7.23
CA ALA A 82 -7.08 1.32 7.26
C ALA A 82 -6.90 2.68 7.98
N PHE A 83 -5.79 3.36 7.75
CA PHE A 83 -5.40 4.68 8.28
C PHE A 83 -5.11 4.72 9.79
N PHE A 84 -5.50 3.72 10.57
CA PHE A 84 -5.40 3.74 12.03
C PHE A 84 -4.48 2.65 12.62
N ALA A 85 -4.04 1.70 11.82
CA ALA A 85 -3.17 0.59 12.23
C ALA A 85 -2.00 0.43 11.25
N GLY A 86 -1.22 -0.65 11.41
CA GLY A 86 -0.02 -0.87 10.62
C GLY A 86 1.20 -0.09 11.16
N SER A 87 2.36 -0.47 10.68
CA SER A 87 3.65 0.16 10.99
C SER A 87 4.72 -0.36 10.02
N SER A 88 5.90 0.25 10.05
CA SER A 88 7.06 -0.28 9.34
C SER A 88 7.42 -1.70 9.80
N ASN A 89 7.19 -2.05 11.06
CA ASN A 89 7.43 -3.39 11.58
C ASN A 89 6.44 -4.43 10.99
N THR A 90 5.15 -4.10 10.88
CA THR A 90 4.15 -5.02 10.33
C THR A 90 4.39 -5.32 8.84
N HIS A 91 5.05 -4.42 8.12
CA HIS A 91 5.32 -4.53 6.68
C HIS A 91 6.80 -4.85 6.35
N ARG A 92 7.67 -5.06 7.37
CA ARG A 92 9.12 -5.25 7.17
C ARG A 92 9.49 -6.40 6.23
N ALA A 93 8.71 -7.49 6.24
CA ALA A 93 8.96 -8.64 5.36
C ALA A 93 8.70 -8.27 3.89
N MET A 94 7.54 -7.65 3.60
CA MET A 94 7.21 -7.16 2.26
C MET A 94 8.20 -6.08 1.80
N ALA A 95 8.55 -5.13 2.67
CA ALA A 95 9.57 -4.12 2.39
C ALA A 95 10.90 -4.74 1.98
N SER A 96 11.33 -5.83 2.66
CA SER A 96 12.57 -6.52 2.34
C SER A 96 12.54 -7.24 0.98
N GLU A 97 11.40 -7.81 0.61
CA GLU A 97 11.20 -8.44 -0.70
C GLU A 97 11.20 -7.38 -1.82
N LEU A 98 10.45 -6.29 -1.64
CA LEU A 98 10.42 -5.19 -2.62
C LEU A 98 11.80 -4.56 -2.82
N ALA A 99 12.50 -4.23 -1.74
CA ALA A 99 13.84 -3.64 -1.82
C ALA A 99 14.81 -4.54 -2.60
N ALA A 100 14.81 -5.85 -2.30
CA ALA A 100 15.72 -6.80 -2.93
C ALA A 100 15.42 -7.01 -4.42
N ARG A 101 14.15 -7.16 -4.80
CA ARG A 101 13.74 -7.41 -6.19
C ARG A 101 13.86 -6.19 -7.08
N CYS A 102 13.51 -5.01 -6.55
CA CYS A 102 13.66 -3.76 -7.27
C CYS A 102 15.10 -3.25 -7.31
N HIS A 103 16.04 -3.89 -6.61
CA HIS A 103 17.39 -3.38 -6.38
C HIS A 103 17.40 -1.93 -5.92
N ALA A 104 16.49 -1.58 -5.00
CA ALA A 104 16.24 -0.23 -4.55
C ALA A 104 16.38 -0.10 -3.03
N THR A 105 16.85 1.04 -2.54
CA THR A 105 16.67 1.38 -1.14
C THR A 105 15.19 1.64 -0.88
N LEU A 106 14.61 1.04 0.15
CA LEU A 106 13.21 1.26 0.49
C LEU A 106 13.10 1.94 1.85
N TYR A 107 12.31 2.99 1.91
CA TYR A 107 11.89 3.64 3.15
C TYR A 107 10.41 3.34 3.41
N MET A 108 10.13 2.56 4.46
CA MET A 108 8.77 2.33 4.96
C MET A 108 8.49 3.38 6.02
N LEU A 109 7.64 4.35 5.70
CA LEU A 109 7.39 5.51 6.56
C LEU A 109 6.44 5.17 7.70
N ASP A 110 6.82 5.46 8.94
CA ASP A 110 5.95 5.42 10.12
C ASP A 110 5.24 6.77 10.28
N TYR A 111 4.31 7.04 9.38
CA TYR A 111 3.52 8.28 9.38
C TYR A 111 2.52 8.32 10.54
N ARG A 112 2.11 9.50 10.96
CA ARG A 112 1.10 9.71 12.01
C ARG A 112 -0.25 9.15 11.60
N ARG A 113 -0.84 8.32 12.47
CA ARG A 113 -2.07 7.56 12.21
C ARG A 113 -3.27 8.15 12.94
N ALA A 114 -4.46 7.92 12.37
CA ALA A 114 -5.73 8.18 13.01
C ALA A 114 -6.01 7.16 14.16
N PRO A 115 -6.90 7.48 15.11
CA PRO A 115 -7.62 8.73 15.27
C PRO A 115 -6.77 9.83 15.96
N GLU A 116 -5.60 9.49 16.51
CA GLU A 116 -4.75 10.44 17.23
C GLU A 116 -4.34 11.60 16.32
N HIS A 117 -4.16 11.31 15.04
CA HIS A 117 -3.79 12.27 14.01
C HIS A 117 -4.61 12.01 12.75
N ALA A 118 -5.77 12.67 12.66
CA ALA A 118 -6.62 12.64 11.46
C ALA A 118 -5.96 13.37 10.29
N TYR A 119 -6.61 13.33 9.11
CA TYR A 119 -6.20 14.13 7.95
C TYR A 119 -5.97 15.61 8.37
N PRO A 120 -4.88 16.29 7.92
CA PRO A 120 -3.91 15.86 6.90
C PRO A 120 -2.59 15.27 7.43
N ALA A 121 -2.48 14.89 8.70
CA ALA A 121 -1.22 14.57 9.36
C ALA A 121 -0.33 13.56 8.59
N ALA A 122 -0.93 12.48 8.07
CA ALA A 122 -0.20 11.48 7.29
C ALA A 122 0.30 12.03 5.95
N LEU A 123 -0.47 12.91 5.30
CA LEU A 123 -0.07 13.59 4.06
C LEU A 123 1.10 14.54 4.32
N ASP A 124 1.06 15.31 5.40
CA ASP A 124 2.16 16.20 5.78
C ASP A 124 3.46 15.43 6.02
N ASP A 125 3.38 14.28 6.72
CA ASP A 125 4.54 13.42 6.95
C ASP A 125 5.08 12.84 5.64
N ALA A 126 4.21 12.44 4.72
CA ALA A 126 4.59 11.91 3.41
C ALA A 126 5.25 12.99 2.52
N LEU A 127 4.70 14.22 2.49
CA LEU A 127 5.30 15.37 1.79
C LEU A 127 6.70 15.68 2.35
N ASN A 128 6.83 15.77 3.69
CA ASN A 128 8.11 16.01 4.34
C ASN A 128 9.13 14.90 4.03
N ALA A 129 8.70 13.63 3.98
CA ALA A 129 9.57 12.51 3.62
C ALA A 129 10.02 12.57 2.17
N TYR A 130 9.13 12.89 1.24
CA TYR A 130 9.47 13.04 -0.18
C TYR A 130 10.48 14.18 -0.40
N HIS A 131 10.23 15.35 0.17
CA HIS A 131 11.15 16.49 0.10
C HIS A 131 12.50 16.20 0.77
N ALA A 132 12.50 15.40 1.86
CA ALA A 132 13.74 14.97 2.50
C ALA A 132 14.58 14.06 1.57
N LEU A 133 13.96 13.20 0.77
CA LEU A 133 14.66 12.40 -0.25
C LEU A 133 15.29 13.29 -1.31
N LEU A 134 14.54 14.27 -1.83
CA LEU A 134 15.10 15.26 -2.77
C LEU A 134 16.26 16.03 -2.16
N GLY A 135 16.13 16.47 -0.89
CA GLY A 135 17.18 17.15 -0.14
C GLY A 135 18.42 16.29 0.14
N GLN A 136 18.29 14.96 0.14
CA GLN A 136 19.40 13.99 0.22
C GLN A 136 20.09 13.76 -1.14
N GLY A 137 19.61 14.41 -2.20
CA GLY A 137 20.18 14.30 -3.54
C GLY A 137 19.58 13.21 -4.42
N TRP A 138 18.46 12.57 -3.99
CA TRP A 138 17.73 11.68 -4.89
C TRP A 138 17.04 12.49 -5.98
N MET A 139 17.21 12.08 -7.22
CA MET A 139 16.51 12.70 -8.34
C MET A 139 15.06 12.18 -8.40
N PRO A 140 14.08 12.99 -8.82
CA PRO A 140 12.68 12.58 -8.93
C PRO A 140 12.49 11.28 -9.72
N GLU A 141 13.27 11.13 -10.82
CA GLU A 141 13.26 9.96 -11.72
C GLU A 141 13.81 8.68 -11.06
N GLN A 142 14.38 8.80 -9.88
CA GLN A 142 14.87 7.68 -9.07
C GLN A 142 13.89 7.28 -7.96
N ILE A 143 12.87 8.12 -7.68
CA ILE A 143 11.93 7.93 -6.57
C ILE A 143 10.64 7.30 -7.08
N PHE A 144 10.25 6.19 -6.47
CA PHE A 144 8.94 5.56 -6.65
C PHE A 144 8.14 5.69 -5.36
N LEU A 145 6.86 6.03 -5.46
CA LEU A 145 5.96 5.97 -4.33
C LEU A 145 5.21 4.65 -4.36
N ALA A 146 5.18 3.96 -3.26
CA ALA A 146 4.47 2.70 -3.12
C ALA A 146 3.53 2.75 -1.92
N GLY A 147 2.45 1.98 -1.98
CA GLY A 147 1.55 1.83 -0.85
C GLY A 147 0.66 0.60 -1.00
N ASP A 148 0.13 0.17 0.12
CA ASP A 148 -0.84 -0.91 0.17
C ASP A 148 -2.09 -0.50 0.93
N SER A 149 -3.26 -0.99 0.51
CA SER A 149 -4.54 -0.72 1.20
C SER A 149 -4.78 0.80 1.39
N GLY A 150 -5.03 1.25 2.63
CA GLY A 150 -5.17 2.68 2.96
C GLY A 150 -3.92 3.52 2.65
N GLY A 151 -2.74 2.91 2.62
CA GLY A 151 -1.50 3.58 2.19
C GLY A 151 -1.54 4.05 0.74
N CYS A 152 -2.32 3.39 -0.13
CA CYS A 152 -2.54 3.81 -1.52
C CYS A 152 -3.24 5.17 -1.61
N ALA A 153 -4.21 5.44 -0.71
CA ALA A 153 -4.84 6.77 -0.66
C ALA A 153 -3.80 7.85 -0.31
N HIS A 154 -2.88 7.57 0.62
CA HIS A 154 -1.79 8.49 0.94
C HIS A 154 -0.83 8.69 -0.23
N VAL A 155 -0.49 7.64 -0.99
CA VAL A 155 0.34 7.73 -2.20
C VAL A 155 -0.30 8.64 -3.25
N LEU A 156 -1.59 8.45 -3.54
CA LEU A 156 -2.32 9.28 -4.50
C LEU A 156 -2.47 10.72 -4.01
N SER A 157 -2.79 10.93 -2.72
CA SER A 157 -2.89 12.27 -2.14
C SER A 157 -1.53 12.98 -2.17
N LEU A 158 -0.42 12.27 -1.94
CA LEU A 158 0.92 12.81 -2.07
C LEU A 158 1.22 13.21 -3.52
N ALA A 159 0.97 12.31 -4.48
CA ALA A 159 1.25 12.57 -5.90
C ALA A 159 0.42 13.76 -6.44
N THR A 160 -0.87 13.83 -6.08
CA THR A 160 -1.73 14.97 -6.47
C THR A 160 -1.28 16.27 -5.82
N ALA A 161 -0.90 16.25 -4.53
CA ALA A 161 -0.39 17.43 -3.84
C ALA A 161 0.92 17.94 -4.45
N LEU A 162 1.85 17.05 -4.80
CA LEU A 162 3.11 17.41 -5.48
C LEU A 162 2.83 18.05 -6.85
N ARG A 163 1.93 17.45 -7.64
CA ARG A 163 1.51 18.02 -8.93
C ARG A 163 0.94 19.42 -8.77
N ASP A 164 -0.03 19.57 -7.86
CA ASP A 164 -0.76 20.82 -7.68
C ASP A 164 0.13 21.95 -7.12
N GLN A 165 1.22 21.59 -6.42
CA GLN A 165 2.26 22.49 -5.95
C GLN A 165 3.34 22.80 -7.01
N GLY A 166 3.30 22.15 -8.17
CA GLY A 166 4.37 22.27 -9.19
C GLY A 166 5.70 21.66 -8.74
N SER A 167 5.67 20.76 -7.75
CA SER A 167 6.85 20.05 -7.27
C SER A 167 7.24 18.93 -8.24
N PRO A 168 8.52 18.54 -8.31
CA PRO A 168 8.96 17.41 -9.13
C PRO A 168 8.19 16.14 -8.77
N LEU A 169 7.66 15.41 -9.78
CA LEU A 169 6.93 14.18 -9.59
C LEU A 169 7.85 12.96 -9.56
N PRO A 170 7.48 11.88 -8.83
CA PRO A 170 8.25 10.64 -8.80
C PRO A 170 8.22 9.90 -10.15
N ALA A 171 9.11 8.93 -10.32
CA ALA A 171 9.21 8.10 -11.53
C ALA A 171 7.99 7.21 -11.77
N GLY A 172 7.27 6.82 -10.72
CA GLY A 172 6.09 5.98 -10.81
C GLY A 172 5.41 5.74 -9.47
N LEU A 173 4.16 5.27 -9.54
CA LEU A 173 3.33 4.93 -8.38
C LEU A 173 3.01 3.44 -8.39
N ILE A 174 3.06 2.79 -7.23
CA ILE A 174 2.78 1.35 -7.05
C ILE A 174 1.71 1.21 -5.97
N LEU A 175 0.53 0.71 -6.36
CA LEU A 175 -0.64 0.62 -5.50
C LEU A 175 -1.06 -0.86 -5.35
N LEU A 176 -0.98 -1.37 -4.12
CA LEU A 176 -1.34 -2.75 -3.81
C LEU A 176 -2.68 -2.79 -3.08
N SER A 177 -3.69 -3.44 -3.67
CA SER A 177 -5.02 -3.56 -3.08
C SER A 177 -5.59 -2.21 -2.60
N PRO A 178 -5.68 -1.18 -3.46
CA PRO A 178 -5.94 0.19 -3.05
C PRO A 178 -7.30 0.39 -2.37
N PHE A 179 -7.30 1.12 -1.24
CA PHE A 179 -8.51 1.65 -0.59
C PHE A 179 -8.55 3.17 -0.85
N VAL A 180 -9.31 3.61 -1.84
CA VAL A 180 -9.31 4.97 -2.38
C VAL A 180 -10.71 5.60 -2.50
N ASP A 181 -11.77 4.82 -2.27
CA ASP A 181 -13.14 5.29 -2.03
C ASP A 181 -13.55 5.05 -0.57
N LEU A 182 -13.45 6.09 0.25
CA LEU A 182 -13.82 6.00 1.67
C LEU A 182 -15.34 5.94 1.90
N THR A 183 -16.15 6.17 0.86
CA THR A 183 -17.61 6.04 0.96
C THR A 183 -18.05 4.59 1.03
N LEU A 184 -17.21 3.64 0.58
CA LEU A 184 -17.54 2.22 0.47
C LEU A 184 -18.78 1.95 -0.38
N SER A 185 -19.01 2.77 -1.40
CA SER A 185 -20.21 2.73 -2.24
C SER A 185 -20.09 1.78 -3.44
N LEU A 186 -18.87 1.29 -3.72
CA LEU A 186 -18.61 0.47 -4.89
C LEU A 186 -19.16 -0.96 -4.76
N PRO A 187 -19.64 -1.57 -5.87
CA PRO A 187 -20.33 -2.86 -5.85
C PRO A 187 -19.55 -4.01 -5.21
N SER A 188 -18.20 -4.07 -5.40
CA SER A 188 -17.38 -5.14 -4.84
C SER A 188 -17.41 -5.20 -3.32
N VAL A 189 -17.69 -4.08 -2.64
CA VAL A 189 -17.83 -4.02 -1.17
C VAL A 189 -18.91 -5.00 -0.68
N THR A 190 -20.01 -5.13 -1.42
CA THR A 190 -21.11 -6.05 -1.12
C THR A 190 -20.94 -7.39 -1.81
N HIS A 191 -20.61 -7.41 -3.12
CA HIS A 191 -20.52 -8.62 -3.92
C HIS A 191 -19.43 -9.57 -3.41
N ASN A 192 -18.28 -9.03 -2.99
CA ASN A 192 -17.16 -9.81 -2.49
C ASN A 192 -17.14 -9.97 -0.96
N ALA A 193 -18.14 -9.44 -0.22
CA ALA A 193 -18.17 -9.45 1.24
C ALA A 193 -18.00 -10.85 1.87
N LYS A 194 -18.50 -11.91 1.22
CA LYS A 194 -18.36 -13.31 1.65
C LYS A 194 -17.09 -13.97 1.11
N ARG A 195 -16.58 -13.52 -0.05
CA ARG A 195 -15.43 -14.10 -0.75
C ARG A 195 -14.13 -13.62 -0.13
N ASP A 196 -14.02 -12.33 0.17
CA ASP A 196 -12.85 -11.73 0.82
C ASP A 196 -12.55 -12.41 2.17
N PRO A 197 -11.39 -13.08 2.32
CA PRO A 197 -11.07 -13.78 3.55
C PRO A 197 -10.47 -12.88 4.64
N MET A 198 -10.19 -11.60 4.35
CA MET A 198 -9.51 -10.69 5.28
C MET A 198 -10.38 -9.52 5.72
N LEU A 199 -10.94 -8.78 4.78
CA LEU A 199 -11.58 -7.50 5.07
C LEU A 199 -13.10 -7.60 5.23
N SER A 200 -13.64 -6.71 6.05
CA SER A 200 -15.06 -6.40 6.10
C SER A 200 -15.27 -4.89 5.92
N ALA A 201 -16.45 -4.50 5.44
CA ALA A 201 -16.80 -3.08 5.33
C ALA A 201 -16.71 -2.35 6.69
N ASN A 202 -16.95 -3.06 7.80
CA ASN A 202 -16.91 -2.47 9.15
C ASN A 202 -15.54 -1.91 9.51
N ILE A 203 -14.45 -2.66 9.25
CA ILE A 203 -13.10 -2.20 9.60
C ILE A 203 -12.69 -1.02 8.72
N LEU A 204 -13.06 -1.05 7.42
CA LEU A 204 -12.79 0.02 6.48
C LEU A 204 -13.56 1.29 6.85
N LYS A 205 -14.85 1.15 7.15
CA LYS A 205 -15.68 2.28 7.62
C LYS A 205 -15.11 2.91 8.90
N ARG A 206 -14.72 2.08 9.87
CA ARG A 206 -14.09 2.55 11.11
C ARG A 206 -12.82 3.35 10.83
N GLY A 207 -12.00 2.87 9.89
CA GLY A 207 -10.78 3.56 9.48
C GLY A 207 -11.06 4.88 8.77
N ALA A 208 -11.99 4.88 7.83
CA ALA A 208 -12.44 6.07 7.11
C ALA A 208 -12.98 7.14 8.07
N ASP A 209 -13.85 6.75 9.01
CA ASP A 209 -14.41 7.66 10.01
C ASP A 209 -13.34 8.25 10.96
N ALA A 210 -12.34 7.44 11.34
CA ALA A 210 -11.21 7.91 12.15
C ALA A 210 -10.30 8.88 11.40
N TYR A 211 -10.09 8.64 10.09
CA TYR A 211 -9.13 9.40 9.28
C TYR A 211 -9.70 10.72 8.75
N ARG A 212 -10.98 10.77 8.37
CA ARG A 212 -11.57 11.90 7.66
C ARG A 212 -11.59 13.23 8.44
N GLY A 213 -11.48 13.21 9.76
CA GLY A 213 -11.68 14.40 10.59
C GLY A 213 -13.08 14.97 10.38
N LYS A 214 -13.15 16.22 9.89
CA LYS A 214 -14.43 16.93 9.59
C LYS A 214 -14.86 16.82 8.13
N LEU A 215 -14.09 16.13 7.28
CA LEU A 215 -14.36 16.04 5.84
C LEU A 215 -15.50 15.06 5.54
N ALA A 216 -16.19 15.27 4.42
CA ALA A 216 -17.11 14.27 3.87
C ALA A 216 -16.31 13.07 3.34
N LEU A 217 -16.89 11.85 3.40
CA LEU A 217 -16.20 10.65 2.95
C LEU A 217 -15.85 10.65 1.45
N ASN A 218 -16.57 11.41 0.64
CA ASN A 218 -16.29 11.60 -0.79
C ASN A 218 -15.42 12.84 -1.09
N ASP A 219 -14.85 13.47 -0.06
CA ASP A 219 -13.93 14.59 -0.27
C ASP A 219 -12.66 14.09 -0.99
N PRO A 220 -12.28 14.69 -2.14
CA PRO A 220 -11.16 14.22 -2.96
C PRO A 220 -9.81 14.23 -2.24
N ARG A 221 -9.69 14.98 -1.15
CA ARG A 221 -8.47 15.04 -0.35
C ARG A 221 -8.21 13.78 0.46
N ILE A 222 -9.26 13.02 0.80
CA ILE A 222 -9.18 11.77 1.57
C ILE A 222 -9.65 10.55 0.78
N SER A 223 -10.50 10.74 -0.22
CA SER A 223 -10.96 9.73 -1.16
C SER A 223 -10.45 10.06 -2.56
N PRO A 224 -9.20 9.76 -2.86
CA PRO A 224 -8.54 10.19 -4.09
C PRO A 224 -9.15 9.60 -5.37
N LEU A 225 -10.03 8.61 -5.28
CA LEU A 225 -10.85 8.19 -6.41
C LEU A 225 -11.64 9.36 -7.01
N PHE A 226 -12.07 10.33 -6.20
CA PHE A 226 -12.83 11.51 -6.63
C PHE A 226 -11.96 12.73 -6.97
N ALA A 227 -10.64 12.62 -6.81
CA ALA A 227 -9.71 13.69 -7.12
C ALA A 227 -9.52 13.90 -8.64
N PRO A 228 -8.98 15.04 -9.07
CA PRO A 228 -8.46 15.21 -10.43
C PRO A 228 -7.25 14.29 -10.65
N LEU A 229 -7.39 13.27 -11.53
CA LEU A 229 -6.38 12.23 -11.75
C LEU A 229 -5.57 12.42 -13.05
N HIS A 230 -5.49 13.66 -13.55
CA HIS A 230 -4.65 14.02 -14.71
C HIS A 230 -3.19 14.21 -14.30
N ASP A 231 -2.28 14.10 -15.25
CA ASP A 231 -0.85 14.41 -15.13
C ASP A 231 -0.16 13.69 -13.95
N LEU A 232 -0.58 12.47 -13.66
CA LEU A 232 0.07 11.61 -12.69
C LEU A 232 1.20 10.80 -13.35
N PRO A 233 2.26 10.44 -12.58
CA PRO A 233 3.28 9.51 -13.05
C PRO A 233 2.67 8.18 -13.49
N PRO A 234 3.39 7.35 -14.28
CA PRO A 234 2.95 5.99 -14.58
C PRO A 234 2.57 5.21 -13.33
N LEU A 235 1.47 4.45 -13.38
CA LEU A 235 0.96 3.67 -12.25
C LEU A 235 0.98 2.18 -12.54
N LEU A 236 1.34 1.39 -11.51
CA LEU A 236 1.06 -0.03 -11.42
C LEU A 236 0.05 -0.25 -10.29
N ILE A 237 -1.08 -0.88 -10.60
CA ILE A 237 -2.11 -1.25 -9.63
C ILE A 237 -2.23 -2.77 -9.62
N GLN A 238 -2.18 -3.40 -8.44
CA GLN A 238 -2.40 -4.83 -8.28
C GLN A 238 -3.51 -5.08 -7.26
N VAL A 239 -4.46 -5.96 -7.59
CA VAL A 239 -5.60 -6.28 -6.73
C VAL A 239 -6.02 -7.73 -6.91
N GLY A 240 -6.53 -8.36 -5.85
CA GLY A 240 -7.13 -9.69 -5.90
C GLY A 240 -8.60 -9.65 -6.32
N SER A 241 -9.03 -10.61 -7.14
CA SER A 241 -10.43 -10.66 -7.63
C SER A 241 -11.46 -10.99 -6.53
N GLU A 242 -11.03 -11.43 -5.37
CA GLU A 242 -11.93 -11.73 -4.23
C GLU A 242 -11.99 -10.58 -3.20
N GLU A 243 -11.30 -9.47 -3.44
CA GLU A 243 -11.28 -8.33 -2.53
C GLU A 243 -12.57 -7.52 -2.57
N ILE A 244 -12.99 -7.01 -1.41
CA ILE A 244 -14.05 -5.99 -1.35
C ILE A 244 -13.57 -4.64 -1.93
N LEU A 245 -12.28 -4.45 -2.13
CA LEU A 245 -11.64 -3.29 -2.75
C LEU A 245 -11.32 -3.47 -4.25
N LEU A 246 -11.87 -4.52 -4.89
CA LEU A 246 -11.63 -4.78 -6.33
C LEU A 246 -12.02 -3.57 -7.18
N ASP A 247 -13.22 -3.02 -6.95
CA ASP A 247 -13.73 -1.93 -7.77
C ASP A 247 -13.01 -0.60 -7.49
N ASP A 248 -12.41 -0.41 -6.30
CA ASP A 248 -11.51 0.72 -6.04
C ASP A 248 -10.35 0.74 -7.04
N ALA A 249 -9.72 -0.40 -7.27
CA ALA A 249 -8.61 -0.55 -8.19
C ALA A 249 -9.04 -0.37 -9.65
N VAL A 250 -10.12 -1.03 -10.05
CA VAL A 250 -10.61 -1.02 -11.44
C VAL A 250 -11.09 0.37 -11.83
N GLN A 251 -11.94 0.99 -11.02
CA GLN A 251 -12.44 2.33 -11.31
C GLN A 251 -11.35 3.40 -11.26
N LEU A 252 -10.37 3.25 -10.35
CA LEU A 252 -9.22 4.15 -10.34
C LEU A 252 -8.46 4.08 -11.66
N ALA A 253 -8.18 2.87 -12.15
CA ALA A 253 -7.50 2.67 -13.43
C ALA A 253 -8.28 3.25 -14.60
N GLU A 254 -9.58 2.98 -14.69
CA GLU A 254 -10.47 3.52 -15.73
C GLU A 254 -10.47 5.06 -15.74
N ARG A 255 -10.55 5.69 -14.57
CA ARG A 255 -10.54 7.15 -14.44
C ARG A 255 -9.21 7.77 -14.85
N ILE A 256 -8.08 7.12 -14.51
CA ILE A 256 -6.74 7.59 -14.93
C ILE A 256 -6.60 7.46 -16.45
N GLN A 257 -6.99 6.31 -17.03
CA GLN A 257 -6.95 6.09 -18.48
C GLN A 257 -7.83 7.10 -19.23
N ALA A 258 -9.01 7.40 -18.72
CA ALA A 258 -9.91 8.39 -19.30
C ALA A 258 -9.33 9.82 -19.32
N LYS A 259 -8.31 10.09 -18.51
CA LYS A 259 -7.54 11.34 -18.49
C LYS A 259 -6.22 11.26 -19.25
N GLY A 260 -5.98 10.18 -20.01
CA GLY A 260 -4.75 9.97 -20.78
C GLY A 260 -3.55 9.51 -19.95
N GLY A 261 -3.74 9.15 -18.67
CA GLY A 261 -2.67 8.67 -17.81
C GLY A 261 -2.24 7.24 -18.13
N ALA A 262 -0.98 6.93 -17.90
CA ALA A 262 -0.41 5.59 -18.07
C ALA A 262 -0.66 4.75 -16.82
N VAL A 263 -1.48 3.71 -16.92
CA VAL A 263 -1.77 2.79 -15.82
C VAL A 263 -1.82 1.35 -16.30
N ASP A 264 -1.15 0.46 -15.55
CA ASP A 264 -1.26 -1.00 -15.66
C ASP A 264 -2.02 -1.51 -14.44
N CYS A 265 -3.23 -2.05 -14.64
CA CYS A 265 -4.07 -2.59 -13.58
C CYS A 265 -4.17 -4.11 -13.72
N GLN A 266 -3.58 -4.81 -12.77
CA GLN A 266 -3.44 -6.27 -12.75
C GLN A 266 -4.40 -6.87 -11.71
N VAL A 267 -5.43 -7.61 -12.19
CA VAL A 267 -6.38 -8.33 -11.35
C VAL A 267 -5.97 -9.79 -11.24
N TYR A 268 -5.54 -10.21 -10.04
CA TYR A 268 -5.08 -11.57 -9.76
C TYR A 268 -6.25 -12.48 -9.35
N GLN A 269 -6.55 -13.48 -10.19
CA GLN A 269 -7.71 -14.35 -10.01
C GLN A 269 -7.60 -15.24 -8.76
N GLY A 270 -8.66 -15.20 -7.94
CA GLY A 270 -8.74 -15.96 -6.70
C GLY A 270 -7.85 -15.44 -5.57
N MET A 271 -7.22 -14.28 -5.75
CA MET A 271 -6.41 -13.64 -4.71
C MET A 271 -7.25 -12.71 -3.83
N TRP A 272 -6.71 -12.41 -2.67
CA TRP A 272 -7.29 -11.64 -1.59
C TRP A 272 -6.43 -10.41 -1.26
N HIS A 273 -6.88 -9.60 -0.35
CA HIS A 273 -6.26 -8.35 0.06
C HIS A 273 -4.80 -8.53 0.50
N ASN A 274 -3.90 -7.73 -0.07
CA ASN A 274 -2.45 -7.76 0.17
C ASN A 274 -1.82 -9.16 0.03
N PHE A 275 -2.29 -9.95 -0.95
CA PHE A 275 -1.81 -11.32 -1.19
C PHE A 275 -0.30 -11.38 -1.44
N GLN A 276 0.32 -10.31 -1.88
CA GLN A 276 1.77 -10.18 -2.12
C GLN A 276 2.60 -10.49 -0.86
N MET A 277 2.04 -10.29 0.34
CA MET A 277 2.69 -10.65 1.61
C MET A 277 2.95 -12.15 1.75
N PHE A 278 2.26 -12.99 0.97
CA PHE A 278 2.32 -14.44 1.02
C PHE A 278 3.21 -15.05 -0.09
N ASN A 279 4.18 -14.29 -0.61
CA ASN A 279 5.02 -14.68 -1.74
C ASN A 279 5.78 -16.01 -1.53
N ARG A 280 6.10 -16.37 -0.30
CA ARG A 280 6.74 -17.67 0.01
C ARG A 280 5.80 -18.87 -0.07
N LEU A 281 4.49 -18.64 -0.14
CA LEU A 281 3.45 -19.67 -0.12
C LEU A 281 2.61 -19.70 -1.39
N ILE A 282 2.52 -18.56 -2.10
CA ILE A 282 1.58 -18.33 -3.20
C ILE A 282 2.36 -17.84 -4.43
N THR A 283 2.25 -18.56 -5.54
CA THR A 283 2.98 -18.23 -6.78
C THR A 283 2.51 -16.91 -7.39
N GLU A 284 1.22 -16.59 -7.32
CA GLU A 284 0.70 -15.32 -7.81
C GLU A 284 1.26 -14.13 -7.01
N ALA A 285 1.56 -14.32 -5.74
CA ALA A 285 2.23 -13.31 -4.93
C ALA A 285 3.69 -13.13 -5.35
N GLU A 286 4.36 -14.22 -5.71
CA GLU A 286 5.71 -14.20 -6.28
C GLU A 286 5.73 -13.45 -7.63
N ASP A 287 4.83 -13.83 -8.54
CA ASP A 287 4.65 -13.17 -9.85
C ASP A 287 4.36 -11.68 -9.67
N ALA A 288 3.44 -11.32 -8.78
CA ALA A 288 3.10 -9.93 -8.50
C ALA A 288 4.33 -9.10 -8.07
N LEU A 289 5.20 -9.65 -7.23
CA LEU A 289 6.44 -8.97 -6.82
C LEU A 289 7.43 -8.83 -7.99
N GLU A 290 7.51 -9.80 -8.89
CA GLU A 290 8.33 -9.69 -10.11
C GLU A 290 7.78 -8.62 -11.08
N GLN A 291 6.45 -8.52 -11.22
CA GLN A 291 5.83 -7.46 -12.01
C GLN A 291 6.13 -6.06 -11.44
N ILE A 292 6.14 -5.92 -10.11
CA ILE A 292 6.56 -4.66 -9.46
C ILE A 292 8.03 -4.34 -9.80
N ALA A 293 8.92 -5.32 -9.70
CA ALA A 293 10.32 -5.12 -10.03
C ALA A 293 10.50 -4.72 -11.51
N GLY A 294 9.79 -5.39 -12.42
CA GLY A 294 9.76 -5.03 -13.85
C GLY A 294 9.29 -3.60 -14.10
N PHE A 295 8.22 -3.16 -13.41
CA PHE A 295 7.71 -1.81 -13.49
C PHE A 295 8.74 -0.77 -13.02
N VAL A 296 9.39 -1.01 -11.89
CA VAL A 296 10.44 -0.13 -11.36
C VAL A 296 11.62 -0.04 -12.31
N LEU A 297 12.06 -1.17 -12.88
CA LEU A 297 13.17 -1.22 -13.83
C LEU A 297 12.85 -0.46 -15.13
N LYS A 298 11.64 -0.62 -15.66
CA LYS A 298 11.18 0.01 -16.90
C LYS A 298 11.10 1.53 -16.78
N ASN A 299 10.64 2.04 -15.65
CA ASN A 299 10.35 3.47 -15.45
C ASN A 299 11.49 4.22 -14.74
N SER A 300 12.61 3.56 -14.42
CA SER A 300 13.78 4.24 -13.87
C SER A 300 14.70 4.70 -15.00
N HIS A 301 14.90 5.98 -15.10
CA HIS A 301 15.94 6.55 -15.95
C HIS A 301 17.26 6.52 -15.17
N THR A 302 18.20 5.64 -15.59
CA THR A 302 19.58 5.54 -15.04
C THR A 302 20.53 6.43 -15.81
#